data_eec375a364979858b309e426b6354d2d
#
_entry.id   eec375a364979858b309e426b6354d2d
#
_cell.length_a   1.000
_cell.length_b   1.000
_cell.length_c   1.000
_cell.angle_alpha   90.00
_cell.angle_beta   90.00
_cell.angle_gamma   90.00
#
_symmetry.space_group_name_H-M   'P 1'
#
loop_
_entity.id
_entity.type
_entity.pdbx_description
1 polymer ?
#
loop_
_entity_poly.entity_id
_entity_poly.type
_entity_poly.pdbx_seq_one_letter_code
_entity_poly.pdbx_strand_id
1 'polypeptide(L)'
;MNKILITLLLVLGSFAVEAQESVWQSDVKKAIEISKKTKKPLLLFFTGSDWCGWCIRLQKEVLKTPEFEAWSKRNVVLLELDFPRRTPQAEELKKQNSELQQIFGIQGFPTVWFVNATDKDGKVNFVQLGSTGYVAGGPMAWLDTANQILKLDSQKEKIAIEKAVKKIKKKQT
;
A
#
# COMPACT_ATOMS: atom_id res chain seq x y z
N MET A 1 50.48 -21.17 -35.62
CA MET A 1 49.79 -19.87 -35.54
C MET A 1 48.36 -20.15 -35.07
N ASN A 2 48.12 -20.15 -33.77
CA ASN A 2 46.81 -20.51 -33.18
C ASN A 2 46.00 -19.22 -32.95
N LYS A 3 44.90 -19.10 -33.68
CA LYS A 3 43.95 -18.02 -33.44
C LYS A 3 43.05 -18.41 -32.27
N ILE A 4 43.30 -17.81 -31.12
CA ILE A 4 42.43 -17.93 -29.94
C ILE A 4 41.24 -17.00 -30.19
N LEU A 5 40.08 -17.62 -30.47
CA LEU A 5 38.79 -16.93 -30.50
C LEU A 5 38.35 -16.69 -29.06
N ILE A 6 38.44 -15.49 -28.56
CA ILE A 6 37.86 -15.07 -27.28
C ILE A 6 36.38 -14.78 -27.54
N THR A 7 35.55 -15.75 -27.20
CA THR A 7 34.09 -15.56 -27.19
C THR A 7 33.74 -14.84 -25.91
N LEU A 8 33.56 -13.54 -26.00
CA LEU A 8 33.04 -12.71 -24.90
C LEU A 8 31.54 -13.02 -24.70
N LEU A 9 31.23 -13.89 -23.74
CA LEU A 9 29.88 -14.21 -23.34
C LEU A 9 29.31 -13.03 -22.54
N LEU A 10 28.59 -12.15 -23.23
CA LEU A 10 27.79 -11.10 -22.60
C LEU A 10 26.60 -11.76 -21.84
N VAL A 11 26.80 -12.04 -20.56
CA VAL A 11 25.74 -12.39 -19.64
C VAL A 11 24.91 -11.13 -19.38
N LEU A 12 23.94 -10.89 -20.25
CA LEU A 12 22.86 -9.95 -19.99
C LEU A 12 22.02 -10.53 -18.85
N GLY A 13 22.41 -10.18 -17.64
CA GLY A 13 21.58 -10.41 -16.46
C GLY A 13 20.28 -9.62 -16.61
N SER A 14 19.25 -10.31 -17.10
CA SER A 14 17.88 -9.80 -17.06
C SER A 14 17.50 -9.66 -15.58
N PHE A 15 17.65 -8.47 -15.02
CA PHE A 15 16.98 -8.11 -13.79
C PHE A 15 15.48 -8.13 -14.11
N ALA A 16 14.84 -9.27 -13.92
CA ALA A 16 13.41 -9.35 -13.84
C ALA A 16 13.01 -8.47 -12.64
N VAL A 17 12.63 -7.24 -12.91
CA VAL A 17 11.87 -6.43 -11.96
C VAL A 17 10.55 -7.14 -11.83
N GLU A 18 10.50 -8.07 -10.89
CA GLU A 18 9.27 -8.72 -10.48
C GLU A 18 8.33 -7.59 -10.06
N ALA A 19 7.29 -7.39 -10.86
CA ALA A 19 6.25 -6.42 -10.55
C ALA A 19 5.54 -6.93 -9.29
N GLN A 20 6.03 -6.52 -8.14
CA GLN A 20 5.50 -6.87 -6.84
C GLN A 20 4.05 -6.40 -6.81
N GLU A 21 3.11 -7.34 -6.87
CA GLU A 21 1.70 -7.04 -6.65
C GLU A 21 1.56 -6.25 -5.36
N SER A 22 0.61 -5.32 -5.32
CA SER A 22 0.33 -4.55 -4.10
C SER A 22 -0.33 -5.49 -3.10
N VAL A 23 0.50 -6.16 -2.30
CA VAL A 23 0.04 -7.16 -1.34
C VAL A 23 -0.32 -6.46 -0.04
N TRP A 24 -1.58 -6.56 0.34
CA TRP A 24 -2.03 -6.13 1.65
C TRP A 24 -1.42 -7.02 2.74
N GLN A 25 -0.77 -6.41 3.71
CA GLN A 25 -0.28 -7.07 4.92
C GLN A 25 -1.37 -6.99 5.99
N SER A 26 -1.45 -8.00 6.85
CA SER A 26 -2.24 -7.97 8.09
C SER A 26 -1.35 -7.88 9.33
N ASP A 27 -0.09 -8.27 9.21
CA ASP A 27 0.91 -8.21 10.28
C ASP A 27 1.67 -6.87 10.21
N VAL A 28 1.57 -6.10 11.30
CA VAL A 28 2.23 -4.78 11.41
C VAL A 28 3.75 -4.88 11.40
N LYS A 29 4.34 -5.92 12.00
CA LYS A 29 5.80 -6.09 12.04
C LYS A 29 6.34 -6.31 10.63
N LYS A 30 5.69 -7.20 9.87
CA LYS A 30 6.02 -7.46 8.47
C LYS A 30 5.87 -6.21 7.60
N ALA A 31 4.78 -5.46 7.78
CA ALA A 31 4.56 -4.20 7.06
C ALA A 31 5.66 -3.17 7.36
N ILE A 32 6.09 -3.05 8.63
CA ILE A 32 7.19 -2.17 9.04
C ILE A 32 8.51 -2.60 8.42
N GLU A 33 8.81 -3.88 8.39
CA GLU A 33 10.04 -4.40 7.74
C GLU A 33 10.08 -4.05 6.26
N ILE A 34 8.95 -4.24 5.55
CA ILE A 34 8.83 -3.87 4.13
C ILE A 34 8.97 -2.35 3.97
N SER A 35 8.33 -1.55 4.83
CA SER A 35 8.42 -0.08 4.81
C SER A 35 9.87 0.39 4.97
N LYS A 36 10.60 -0.14 5.94
CA LYS A 36 12.03 0.17 6.16
C LYS A 36 12.88 -0.20 4.94
N LYS A 37 12.67 -1.40 4.38
CA LYS A 37 13.42 -1.88 3.20
C LYS A 37 13.14 -1.05 1.95
N THR A 38 11.89 -0.67 1.73
CA THR A 38 11.46 0.05 0.52
C THR A 38 11.50 1.57 0.68
N LYS A 39 11.69 2.07 1.90
CA LYS A 39 11.63 3.50 2.26
C LYS A 39 10.29 4.15 1.90
N LYS A 40 9.21 3.38 1.92
CA LYS A 40 7.86 3.85 1.66
C LYS A 40 7.09 3.98 2.97
N PRO A 41 6.23 5.01 3.13
CA PRO A 41 5.32 5.09 4.26
C PRO A 41 4.33 3.93 4.25
N LEU A 42 3.76 3.64 5.42
CA LEU A 42 2.64 2.72 5.58
C LEU A 42 1.33 3.45 5.27
N LEU A 43 0.44 2.76 4.58
CA LEU A 43 -0.98 3.06 4.52
C LEU A 43 -1.69 2.06 5.43
N LEU A 44 -2.26 2.56 6.54
CA LEU A 44 -3.02 1.77 7.52
C LEU A 44 -4.50 1.92 7.22
N PHE A 45 -5.15 0.86 6.81
CA PHE A 45 -6.59 0.84 6.51
C PHE A 45 -7.35 0.18 7.65
N PHE A 46 -7.99 0.99 8.49
CA PHE A 46 -8.89 0.53 9.54
C PHE A 46 -10.27 0.28 8.94
N THR A 47 -10.73 -0.97 9.01
CA THR A 47 -11.92 -1.44 8.30
C THR A 47 -12.76 -2.42 9.13
N GLY A 48 -14.01 -2.59 8.73
CA GLY A 48 -14.88 -3.66 9.20
C GLY A 48 -15.40 -4.44 8.00
N SER A 49 -14.64 -5.42 7.54
CA SER A 49 -14.78 -6.07 6.22
C SER A 49 -16.17 -6.69 5.99
N ASP A 50 -16.82 -7.20 7.04
CA ASP A 50 -18.08 -7.94 6.95
C ASP A 50 -19.33 -7.19 7.43
N TRP A 51 -19.19 -5.92 7.86
CA TRP A 51 -20.32 -5.13 8.38
C TRP A 51 -20.29 -3.63 7.99
N CYS A 52 -19.12 -3.07 7.68
CA CYS A 52 -18.99 -1.65 7.41
C CYS A 52 -19.29 -1.31 5.94
N GLY A 53 -20.50 -0.85 5.65
CA GLY A 53 -20.92 -0.52 4.26
C GLY A 53 -20.02 0.51 3.56
N TRP A 54 -19.57 1.55 4.27
CA TRP A 54 -18.65 2.55 3.72
C TRP A 54 -17.24 2.00 3.46
N CYS A 55 -16.79 1.00 4.26
CA CYS A 55 -15.53 0.32 4.04
C CYS A 55 -15.57 -0.53 2.76
N ILE A 56 -16.66 -1.29 2.59
CA ILE A 56 -16.92 -2.10 1.38
C ILE A 56 -16.97 -1.19 0.15
N ARG A 57 -17.61 -0.03 0.27
CA ARG A 57 -17.70 0.96 -0.80
C ARG A 57 -16.32 1.53 -1.15
N LEU A 58 -15.50 1.93 -0.17
CA LEU A 58 -14.13 2.40 -0.38
C LEU A 58 -13.28 1.34 -1.08
N GLN A 59 -13.37 0.09 -0.63
CA GLN A 59 -12.66 -1.01 -1.28
C GLN A 59 -13.05 -1.17 -2.74
N LYS A 60 -14.36 -1.17 -3.04
CA LYS A 60 -14.88 -1.38 -4.40
C LYS A 60 -14.55 -0.22 -5.33
N GLU A 61 -14.76 1.02 -4.88
CA GLU A 61 -14.64 2.22 -5.70
C GLU A 61 -13.21 2.76 -5.82
N VAL A 62 -12.31 2.36 -4.89
CA VAL A 62 -10.94 2.88 -4.84
C VAL A 62 -9.92 1.77 -4.70
N LEU A 63 -9.89 1.06 -3.55
CA LEU A 63 -8.73 0.24 -3.17
C LEU A 63 -8.51 -1.01 -4.04
N LYS A 64 -9.55 -1.47 -4.76
CA LYS A 64 -9.48 -2.60 -5.71
C LYS A 64 -9.40 -2.15 -7.17
N THR A 65 -9.16 -0.88 -7.44
CA THR A 65 -9.06 -0.36 -8.81
C THR A 65 -7.62 -0.43 -9.34
N PRO A 66 -7.44 -0.57 -10.67
CA PRO A 66 -6.12 -0.55 -11.29
C PRO A 66 -5.34 0.75 -11.01
N GLU A 67 -6.04 1.86 -10.87
CA GLU A 67 -5.46 3.17 -10.54
C GLU A 67 -4.81 3.15 -9.17
N PHE A 68 -5.53 2.66 -8.14
CA PHE A 68 -5.01 2.52 -6.79
C PHE A 68 -3.86 1.50 -6.74
N GLU A 69 -4.00 0.36 -7.42
CA GLU A 69 -2.95 -0.65 -7.50
C GLU A 69 -1.65 -0.06 -8.09
N ALA A 70 -1.76 0.64 -9.22
CA ALA A 70 -0.62 1.28 -9.87
C ALA A 70 0.04 2.35 -8.98
N TRP A 71 -0.75 3.11 -8.24
CA TRP A 71 -0.28 4.15 -7.32
C TRP A 71 0.36 3.55 -6.06
N SER A 72 -0.33 2.60 -5.40
CA SER A 72 0.13 2.03 -4.13
C SER A 72 1.46 1.29 -4.25
N LYS A 73 1.66 0.56 -5.33
CA LYS A 73 2.95 -0.10 -5.64
C LYS A 73 4.15 0.84 -5.62
N ARG A 74 3.96 2.10 -5.98
CA ARG A 74 5.04 3.08 -6.00
C ARG A 74 5.21 3.82 -4.67
N ASN A 75 4.11 4.10 -3.99
CA ASN A 75 4.09 5.15 -2.99
C ASN A 75 3.96 4.66 -1.54
N VAL A 76 3.38 3.48 -1.30
CA VAL A 76 3.07 3.03 0.07
C VAL A 76 3.27 1.52 0.25
N VAL A 77 3.33 1.09 1.51
CA VAL A 77 3.15 -0.30 1.93
C VAL A 77 1.77 -0.41 2.56
N LEU A 78 0.98 -1.40 2.13
CA LEU A 78 -0.41 -1.56 2.53
C LEU A 78 -0.53 -2.44 3.77
N LEU A 79 -1.21 -1.94 4.82
CA LEU A 79 -1.55 -2.68 6.03
C LEU A 79 -3.05 -2.58 6.27
N GLU A 80 -3.75 -3.72 6.25
CA GLU A 80 -5.16 -3.81 6.60
C GLU A 80 -5.32 -4.17 8.08
N LEU A 81 -6.10 -3.36 8.78
CA LEU A 81 -6.45 -3.52 10.17
C LEU A 81 -7.96 -3.77 10.24
N ASP A 82 -8.35 -5.04 10.06
CA ASP A 82 -9.75 -5.44 10.00
C ASP A 82 -10.32 -5.73 11.39
N PHE A 83 -11.58 -5.33 11.58
CA PHE A 83 -12.38 -5.54 12.79
C PHE A 83 -13.68 -6.26 12.43
N PRO A 84 -13.59 -7.55 12.04
CA PRO A 84 -14.76 -8.31 11.63
C PRO A 84 -15.69 -8.58 12.83
N ARG A 85 -16.99 -8.71 12.56
CA ARG A 85 -18.02 -9.07 13.57
C ARG A 85 -18.52 -10.49 13.43
N ARG A 86 -18.46 -11.04 12.22
CA ARG A 86 -18.99 -12.35 11.86
C ARG A 86 -17.89 -13.35 11.54
N THR A 87 -16.80 -12.88 10.98
CA THR A 87 -15.67 -13.72 10.57
C THR A 87 -14.71 -13.91 11.76
N PRO A 88 -14.36 -15.15 12.13
CA PRO A 88 -13.35 -15.40 13.15
C PRO A 88 -11.99 -14.78 12.78
N GLN A 89 -11.29 -14.25 13.77
CA GLN A 89 -9.96 -13.69 13.62
C GLN A 89 -9.06 -14.21 14.76
N ALA A 90 -7.78 -14.45 14.45
CA ALA A 90 -6.80 -14.88 15.43
C ALA A 90 -6.65 -13.84 16.57
N GLU A 91 -6.48 -14.29 17.80
CA GLU A 91 -6.43 -13.40 18.97
C GLU A 91 -5.25 -12.42 18.92
N GLU A 92 -4.10 -12.86 18.40
CA GLU A 92 -2.92 -12.01 18.23
C GLU A 92 -3.22 -10.85 17.28
N LEU A 93 -3.97 -11.12 16.22
CA LEU A 93 -4.36 -10.11 15.23
C LEU A 93 -5.39 -9.14 15.80
N LYS A 94 -6.39 -9.64 16.55
CA LYS A 94 -7.34 -8.79 17.28
C LYS A 94 -6.63 -7.84 18.24
N LYS A 95 -5.69 -8.38 19.02
CA LYS A 95 -4.89 -7.61 19.96
C LYS A 95 -4.09 -6.53 19.26
N GLN A 96 -3.34 -6.90 18.21
CA GLN A 96 -2.58 -5.95 17.38
C GLN A 96 -3.47 -4.81 16.86
N ASN A 97 -4.61 -5.17 16.26
CA ASN A 97 -5.51 -4.20 15.65
C ASN A 97 -6.12 -3.26 16.70
N SER A 98 -6.50 -3.80 17.88
CA SER A 98 -7.02 -3.01 18.99
C SER A 98 -5.97 -2.03 19.56
N GLU A 99 -4.73 -2.45 19.69
CA GLU A 99 -3.63 -1.60 20.13
C GLU A 99 -3.40 -0.45 19.14
N LEU A 100 -3.37 -0.75 17.84
CA LEU A 100 -3.22 0.28 16.80
C LEU A 100 -4.44 1.19 16.73
N GLN A 101 -5.65 0.67 16.92
CA GLN A 101 -6.88 1.47 17.00
C GLN A 101 -6.77 2.53 18.11
N GLN A 102 -6.26 2.16 19.29
CA GLN A 102 -6.05 3.08 20.42
C GLN A 102 -4.94 4.10 20.13
N ILE A 103 -3.78 3.65 19.61
CA ILE A 103 -2.65 4.52 19.26
C ILE A 103 -3.07 5.63 18.28
N PHE A 104 -3.90 5.28 17.29
CA PHE A 104 -4.36 6.23 16.26
C PHE A 104 -5.68 6.92 16.62
N GLY A 105 -6.28 6.62 17.76
CA GLY A 105 -7.54 7.23 18.21
C GLY A 105 -8.71 7.01 17.26
N ILE A 106 -8.83 5.82 16.66
CA ILE A 106 -9.84 5.53 15.64
C ILE A 106 -11.22 5.46 16.25
N GLN A 107 -12.11 6.36 15.84
CA GLN A 107 -13.50 6.47 16.31
C GLN A 107 -14.52 5.98 15.28
N GLY A 108 -14.12 5.74 14.04
CA GLY A 108 -15.02 5.33 12.97
C GLY A 108 -14.33 4.65 11.80
N PHE A 109 -15.13 4.03 10.95
CA PHE A 109 -14.66 3.27 9.78
C PHE A 109 -15.40 3.72 8.50
N PRO A 110 -14.72 3.74 7.34
CA PRO A 110 -13.30 3.50 7.17
C PRO A 110 -12.45 4.68 7.64
N THR A 111 -11.28 4.40 8.20
CA THR A 111 -10.22 5.40 8.42
C THR A 111 -8.94 4.89 7.80
N VAL A 112 -8.25 5.75 7.06
CA VAL A 112 -6.94 5.46 6.45
C VAL A 112 -5.91 6.44 6.98
N TRP A 113 -4.87 5.93 7.63
CA TRP A 113 -3.72 6.70 8.07
C TRP A 113 -2.51 6.48 7.17
N PHE A 114 -1.75 7.54 6.94
CA PHE A 114 -0.43 7.49 6.32
C PHE A 114 0.61 7.80 7.40
N VAL A 115 1.61 6.91 7.54
CA VAL A 115 2.59 7.03 8.60
C VAL A 115 3.98 6.59 8.15
N ASN A 116 5.02 7.21 8.68
CA ASN A 116 6.37 6.66 8.64
C ASN A 116 6.62 5.84 9.91
N ALA A 117 7.02 4.58 9.75
CA ALA A 117 7.47 3.76 10.86
C ALA A 117 8.96 4.00 11.09
N THR A 118 9.32 4.47 12.27
CA THR A 118 10.70 4.64 12.72
C THR A 118 10.98 3.70 13.88
N ASP A 119 12.21 3.23 13.96
CA ASP A 119 12.69 2.44 15.09
C ASP A 119 13.70 3.27 15.86
N LYS A 120 13.38 3.56 17.11
CA LYS A 120 14.30 4.24 18.02
C LYS A 120 14.42 3.39 19.27
N ASP A 121 15.64 2.94 19.56
CA ASP A 121 15.97 2.12 20.76
C ASP A 121 15.13 0.82 20.85
N GLY A 122 14.89 0.16 19.72
CA GLY A 122 14.10 -1.08 19.65
C GLY A 122 12.59 -0.88 19.82
N LYS A 123 12.12 0.38 19.90
CA LYS A 123 10.70 0.71 19.95
C LYS A 123 10.24 1.29 18.61
N VAL A 124 9.16 0.72 18.08
CA VAL A 124 8.53 1.28 16.88
C VAL A 124 7.78 2.55 17.26
N ASN A 125 8.08 3.62 16.53
CA ASN A 125 7.36 4.89 16.62
C ASN A 125 6.71 5.19 15.26
N PHE A 126 5.46 5.66 15.26
CA PHE A 126 4.72 6.06 14.08
C PHE A 126 4.68 7.58 13.97
N VAL A 127 5.35 8.12 12.95
CA VAL A 127 5.23 9.54 12.60
C VAL A 127 4.03 9.69 11.67
N GLN A 128 2.97 10.31 12.18
CA GLN A 128 1.73 10.53 11.45
C GLN A 128 1.92 11.60 10.36
N LEU A 129 1.58 11.27 9.11
CA LEU A 129 1.62 12.19 7.96
C LEU A 129 0.25 12.83 7.71
N GLY A 130 -0.83 12.10 8.01
CA GLY A 130 -2.21 12.52 7.87
C GLY A 130 -3.15 11.36 7.65
N SER A 131 -4.45 11.64 7.67
CA SER A 131 -5.49 10.62 7.51
C SER A 131 -6.60 11.08 6.57
N THR A 132 -7.34 10.10 6.04
CA THR A 132 -8.54 10.30 5.24
C THR A 132 -9.53 9.17 5.51
N GLY A 133 -10.73 9.27 4.95
CA GLY A 133 -11.72 8.20 4.95
C GLY A 133 -12.19 7.88 3.54
N TYR A 134 -13.51 7.70 3.37
CA TYR A 134 -14.12 7.64 2.06
C TYR A 134 -14.20 9.05 1.44
N VAL A 135 -13.74 9.17 0.20
CA VAL A 135 -13.84 10.39 -0.62
C VAL A 135 -14.65 10.04 -1.87
N ALA A 136 -15.72 10.79 -2.11
CA ALA A 136 -16.53 10.61 -3.31
C ALA A 136 -15.77 11.07 -4.57
N GLY A 137 -16.09 10.50 -5.75
CA GLY A 137 -15.47 10.85 -7.02
C GLY A 137 -14.50 9.79 -7.57
N GLY A 138 -14.49 8.60 -6.95
CA GLY A 138 -13.73 7.45 -7.43
C GLY A 138 -12.23 7.51 -7.12
N PRO A 139 -11.41 6.65 -7.76
CA PRO A 139 -10.03 6.46 -7.36
C PRO A 139 -9.19 7.72 -7.53
N MET A 140 -9.38 8.50 -8.58
CA MET A 140 -8.54 9.69 -8.83
C MET A 140 -8.76 10.78 -7.78
N ALA A 141 -10.01 11.03 -7.35
CA ALA A 141 -10.32 12.01 -6.32
C ALA A 141 -9.71 11.60 -4.97
N TRP A 142 -9.82 10.31 -4.64
CA TRP A 142 -9.22 9.76 -3.43
C TRP A 142 -7.68 9.84 -3.46
N LEU A 143 -7.08 9.49 -4.61
CA LEU A 143 -5.63 9.54 -4.80
C LEU A 143 -5.08 10.97 -4.76
N ASP A 144 -5.83 11.96 -5.22
CA ASP A 144 -5.44 13.36 -5.07
C ASP A 144 -5.34 13.77 -3.60
N THR A 145 -6.28 13.31 -2.75
CA THR A 145 -6.21 13.51 -1.29
C THR A 145 -4.99 12.82 -0.68
N ALA A 146 -4.74 11.57 -1.07
CA ALA A 146 -3.56 10.82 -0.61
C ALA A 146 -2.24 11.50 -1.02
N ASN A 147 -2.16 11.99 -2.26
CA ASN A 147 -1.00 12.73 -2.76
C ASN A 147 -0.73 14.01 -1.96
N GLN A 148 -1.78 14.75 -1.60
CA GLN A 148 -1.64 15.95 -0.74
C GLN A 148 -1.09 15.59 0.63
N ILE A 149 -1.58 14.52 1.28
CA ILE A 149 -1.09 14.03 2.56
C ILE A 149 0.39 13.65 2.47
N LEU A 150 0.77 12.93 1.41
CA LEU A 150 2.14 12.48 1.18
C LEU A 150 3.03 13.55 0.53
N LYS A 151 2.51 14.74 0.23
CA LYS A 151 3.20 15.83 -0.45
C LYS A 151 3.79 15.40 -1.80
N LEU A 152 3.08 14.56 -2.53
CA LEU A 152 3.45 14.12 -3.88
C LEU A 152 2.94 15.11 -4.94
N ASP A 153 3.65 15.18 -6.07
CA ASP A 153 3.18 15.92 -7.25
C ASP A 153 2.01 15.17 -7.91
N SER A 154 0.79 15.65 -7.69
CA SER A 154 -0.44 15.02 -8.20
C SER A 154 -0.44 14.90 -9.72
N GLN A 155 0.11 15.85 -10.46
CA GLN A 155 0.15 15.78 -11.92
C GLN A 155 1.11 14.71 -12.41
N LYS A 156 2.29 14.61 -11.80
CA LYS A 156 3.27 13.56 -12.10
C LYS A 156 2.71 12.18 -11.78
N GLU A 157 2.00 12.05 -10.64
CA GLU A 157 1.36 10.81 -10.25
C GLU A 157 0.24 10.39 -11.21
N LYS A 158 -0.62 11.30 -11.67
CA LYS A 158 -1.66 11.02 -12.67
C LYS A 158 -1.06 10.43 -13.95
N ILE A 159 -0.02 11.05 -14.50
CA ILE A 159 0.66 10.57 -15.72
C ILE A 159 1.25 9.16 -15.48
N ALA A 160 1.85 8.91 -14.31
CA ALA A 160 2.42 7.62 -13.98
C ALA A 160 1.35 6.53 -13.83
N ILE A 161 0.20 6.85 -13.22
CA ILE A 161 -0.96 5.95 -13.08
C ILE A 161 -1.49 5.56 -14.47
N GLU A 162 -1.76 6.54 -15.33
CA GLU A 162 -2.29 6.29 -16.68
C GLU A 162 -1.38 5.36 -17.50
N LYS A 163 -0.05 5.59 -17.46
CA LYS A 163 0.92 4.72 -18.13
C LYS A 163 0.88 3.30 -17.59
N ALA A 164 0.80 3.14 -16.27
CA ALA A 164 0.76 1.83 -15.62
C ALA A 164 -0.55 1.09 -15.93
N VAL A 165 -1.71 1.75 -15.86
CA VAL A 165 -3.02 1.16 -16.19
C VAL A 165 -3.09 0.71 -17.64
N LYS A 166 -2.58 1.51 -18.60
CA LYS A 166 -2.47 1.10 -20.00
C LYS A 166 -1.64 -0.20 -20.16
N LYS A 167 -0.54 -0.33 -19.42
CA LYS A 167 0.31 -1.53 -19.44
C LYS A 167 -0.40 -2.76 -18.86
N ILE A 168 -1.18 -2.58 -17.80
CA ILE A 168 -1.99 -3.67 -17.19
C ILE A 168 -3.03 -4.16 -18.19
N LYS A 169 -3.84 -3.26 -18.78
CA LYS A 169 -4.86 -3.62 -19.77
C LYS A 169 -4.29 -4.37 -20.97
N LYS A 170 -3.10 -3.96 -21.47
CA LYS A 170 -2.43 -4.64 -22.60
C LYS A 170 -1.97 -6.07 -22.29
N LYS A 171 -1.78 -6.43 -21.03
CA LYS A 171 -1.38 -7.80 -20.62
C LYS A 171 -2.58 -8.75 -20.45
N GLN A 172 -3.81 -8.21 -20.39
CA GLN A 172 -5.05 -8.96 -20.20
C GLN A 172 -5.79 -9.25 -21.53
N THR A 173 -5.30 -8.67 -22.62
CA THR A 173 -5.72 -8.96 -24.02
C THR A 173 -4.71 -9.86 -24.70
#